data_1f23cbd1c75154e6de279499c851816f
#
_entry.id   1f23cbd1c75154e6de279499c851816f
#
_cell.length_a   1.000
_cell.length_b   1.000
_cell.length_c   1.000
_cell.angle_alpha   90.00
_cell.angle_beta   90.00
_cell.angle_gamma   90.00
#
_symmetry.space_group_name_H-M   'P 1'
#
loop_
_entity.id
_entity.type
_entity.pdbx_description
1 polymer ?
#
loop_
_entity_poly.entity_id
_entity_poly.type
_entity_poly.pdbx_seq_one_letter_code
_entity_poly.pdbx_strand_id
1 'polypeptide(L)'
;VCDSLGLECFNLGVSGAGSEEPLFHNPYVLLDINQCKLVVIQIMSGRSVSNWKFRIDRGQAGWTLDNKYMYGEQFWKKMWESGDQRDIELTLKSTIDNYVLAYSRMCHRMYPPIILLNISNEQRKNSYSVEKSSSMEDSYKNYIEFLGPYPHFIEKIHTDCIKNDLECELIEYCGRVGLPQQLPQPRNTDYYKILGNNVDPSINNYYPSPEMHVEIAELIIEELGIPK
;
A
#
# COMPACT_ATOMS: atom_id res chain seq x y z
N VAL A 1 -11.56 -5.71 16.49
CA VAL A 1 -12.76 -6.01 15.67
C VAL A 1 -13.22 -7.44 15.96
N CYS A 2 -12.42 -8.46 15.68
CA CYS A 2 -12.87 -9.86 15.81
C CYS A 2 -13.30 -10.21 17.22
N ASP A 3 -12.55 -9.81 18.25
CA ASP A 3 -12.93 -10.04 19.65
C ASP A 3 -14.27 -9.36 20.01
N SER A 4 -14.47 -8.12 19.54
CA SER A 4 -15.71 -7.37 19.77
C SER A 4 -16.92 -8.01 19.06
N LEU A 5 -16.69 -8.76 18.00
CA LEU A 5 -17.70 -9.46 17.21
C LEU A 5 -17.90 -10.92 17.64
N GLY A 6 -17.05 -11.43 18.53
CA GLY A 6 -17.03 -12.86 18.88
C GLY A 6 -16.67 -13.75 17.69
N LEU A 7 -15.83 -13.25 16.77
CA LEU A 7 -15.39 -13.96 15.56
C LEU A 7 -13.93 -14.38 15.68
N GLU A 8 -13.62 -15.50 15.05
CA GLU A 8 -12.24 -15.90 14.83
C GLU A 8 -11.59 -15.02 13.76
N CYS A 9 -10.31 -14.66 13.95
CA CYS A 9 -9.58 -13.77 13.07
C CYS A 9 -8.42 -14.49 12.38
N PHE A 10 -8.36 -14.40 11.05
CA PHE A 10 -7.23 -14.84 10.25
C PHE A 10 -6.47 -13.64 9.71
N ASN A 11 -5.21 -13.49 10.12
CA ASN A 11 -4.34 -12.46 9.59
C ASN A 11 -3.49 -13.02 8.43
N LEU A 12 -3.80 -12.61 7.21
CA LEU A 12 -3.09 -12.97 5.98
C LEU A 12 -2.14 -11.86 5.50
N GLY A 13 -1.86 -10.88 6.35
CA GLY A 13 -0.99 -9.75 5.99
C GLY A 13 0.44 -10.20 5.68
N VAL A 14 0.94 -9.82 4.51
CA VAL A 14 2.32 -10.02 4.06
C VAL A 14 3.00 -8.65 3.96
N SER A 15 4.16 -8.51 4.61
CA SER A 15 4.89 -7.23 4.61
C SER A 15 5.27 -6.80 3.19
N GLY A 16 4.87 -5.59 2.81
CA GLY A 16 5.16 -5.02 1.49
C GLY A 16 4.35 -5.63 0.34
N ALA A 17 3.38 -6.51 0.65
CA ALA A 17 2.53 -7.09 -0.38
C ALA A 17 1.74 -6.02 -1.15
N GLY A 18 1.48 -6.31 -2.42
CA GLY A 18 0.49 -5.66 -3.25
C GLY A 18 -0.63 -6.64 -3.61
N SER A 19 -1.58 -6.19 -4.41
CA SER A 19 -2.70 -7.01 -4.90
C SER A 19 -2.27 -8.19 -5.80
N GLU A 20 -1.02 -8.20 -6.26
CA GLU A 20 -0.42 -9.28 -7.06
C GLU A 20 0.34 -10.31 -6.21
N GLU A 21 0.28 -10.22 -4.87
CA GLU A 21 0.94 -11.19 -3.99
C GLU A 21 0.44 -12.62 -4.27
N PRO A 22 1.33 -13.59 -4.55
CA PRO A 22 0.93 -14.96 -4.91
C PRO A 22 0.03 -15.65 -3.88
N LEU A 23 0.14 -15.26 -2.60
CA LEU A 23 -0.71 -15.80 -1.54
C LEU A 23 -2.20 -15.56 -1.83
N PHE A 24 -2.57 -14.38 -2.31
CA PHE A 24 -3.97 -14.01 -2.60
C PHE A 24 -4.53 -14.67 -3.86
N HIS A 25 -3.67 -15.31 -4.65
CA HIS A 25 -4.04 -16.07 -5.84
C HIS A 25 -3.98 -17.59 -5.62
N ASN A 26 -3.55 -18.04 -4.44
CA ASN A 26 -3.52 -19.45 -4.08
C ASN A 26 -4.95 -19.98 -3.88
N PRO A 27 -5.37 -21.05 -4.62
CA PRO A 27 -6.73 -21.58 -4.51
C PRO A 27 -7.11 -22.04 -3.10
N TYR A 28 -6.18 -22.59 -2.34
CA TYR A 28 -6.46 -23.04 -0.96
C TYR A 28 -6.69 -21.87 -0.03
N VAL A 29 -5.89 -20.81 -0.14
CA VAL A 29 -6.09 -19.58 0.63
C VAL A 29 -7.42 -18.90 0.28
N LEU A 30 -7.78 -18.91 -1.02
CA LEU A 30 -9.08 -18.38 -1.45
C LEU A 30 -10.26 -19.20 -0.93
N LEU A 31 -10.11 -20.54 -0.79
CA LEU A 31 -11.13 -21.36 -0.16
C LEU A 31 -11.35 -20.95 1.31
N ASP A 32 -10.27 -20.71 2.05
CA ASP A 32 -10.35 -20.26 3.43
C ASP A 32 -10.96 -18.85 3.53
N ILE A 33 -10.53 -17.91 2.69
CA ILE A 33 -11.10 -16.57 2.61
C ILE A 33 -12.61 -16.63 2.33
N ASN A 34 -13.04 -17.50 1.42
CA ASN A 34 -14.44 -17.62 1.04
C ASN A 34 -15.34 -18.29 2.10
N GLN A 35 -14.77 -18.81 3.18
CA GLN A 35 -15.48 -19.23 4.38
C GLN A 35 -15.63 -18.14 5.44
N CYS A 36 -14.91 -17.02 5.27
CA CYS A 36 -15.01 -15.89 6.20
C CYS A 36 -16.37 -15.19 6.08
N LYS A 37 -16.78 -14.52 7.16
CA LYS A 37 -18.00 -13.68 7.17
C LYS A 37 -17.73 -12.27 6.62
N LEU A 38 -16.49 -11.84 6.68
CA LEU A 38 -16.04 -10.50 6.28
C LEU A 38 -14.57 -10.57 5.89
N VAL A 39 -14.17 -9.81 4.88
CA VAL A 39 -12.78 -9.61 4.49
C VAL A 39 -12.43 -8.13 4.59
N VAL A 40 -11.38 -7.80 5.33
CA VAL A 40 -10.84 -6.43 5.41
C VAL A 40 -9.54 -6.39 4.64
N ILE A 41 -9.45 -5.54 3.61
CA ILE A 41 -8.29 -5.41 2.74
C ILE A 41 -7.71 -4.01 2.89
N GLN A 42 -6.50 -3.92 3.42
CA GLN A 42 -5.78 -2.65 3.44
C GLN A 42 -5.39 -2.25 2.00
N ILE A 43 -5.66 -1.00 1.65
CA ILE A 43 -5.17 -0.39 0.41
C ILE A 43 -3.64 -0.34 0.43
N MET A 44 -3.02 -0.99 -0.52
CA MET A 44 -1.58 -1.18 -0.60
C MET A 44 -0.95 -0.15 -1.53
N SER A 45 0.36 0.05 -1.41
CA SER A 45 1.10 1.01 -2.24
C SER A 45 1.14 0.59 -3.72
N GLY A 46 0.96 1.54 -4.63
CA GLY A 46 1.16 1.31 -6.06
C GLY A 46 2.59 0.90 -6.43
N ARG A 47 3.58 1.11 -5.55
CA ARG A 47 4.95 0.60 -5.74
C ARG A 47 5.02 -0.93 -5.76
N SER A 48 4.04 -1.61 -5.19
CA SER A 48 3.95 -3.07 -5.09
C SER A 48 3.08 -3.67 -6.20
N VAL A 49 3.04 -3.03 -7.37
CA VAL A 49 2.27 -3.47 -8.54
C VAL A 49 3.17 -3.51 -9.77
N SER A 50 3.00 -4.53 -10.58
CA SER A 50 3.69 -4.68 -11.85
C SER A 50 3.32 -3.57 -12.83
N ASN A 51 4.29 -3.23 -13.67
CA ASN A 51 4.09 -2.35 -14.80
C ASN A 51 4.85 -2.89 -16.02
N TRP A 52 4.86 -2.18 -17.11
CA TRP A 52 5.49 -2.65 -18.32
C TRP A 52 7.02 -2.79 -18.26
N LYS A 53 7.69 -2.21 -17.24
CA LYS A 53 9.15 -2.30 -17.00
C LYS A 53 9.54 -3.15 -15.80
N PHE A 54 8.61 -3.41 -14.88
CA PHE A 54 8.90 -4.06 -13.63
C PHE A 54 7.78 -5.04 -13.29
N ARG A 55 8.12 -6.31 -13.13
CA ARG A 55 7.19 -7.37 -12.77
C ARG A 55 7.40 -7.78 -11.32
N ILE A 56 6.41 -7.54 -10.49
CA ILE A 56 6.39 -8.03 -9.10
C ILE A 56 6.42 -9.55 -9.09
N ASP A 57 7.23 -10.10 -8.20
CA ASP A 57 7.38 -11.52 -7.98
C ASP A 57 6.83 -11.92 -6.60
N ARG A 58 7.23 -11.17 -5.57
CA ARG A 58 6.76 -11.38 -4.20
C ARG A 58 6.88 -10.12 -3.36
N GLY A 59 5.83 -9.81 -2.58
CA GLY A 59 5.79 -8.61 -1.75
C GLY A 59 5.96 -7.35 -2.60
N GLN A 60 7.01 -6.59 -2.33
CA GLN A 60 7.37 -5.40 -3.09
C GLN A 60 8.61 -5.58 -3.96
N ALA A 61 9.09 -6.81 -4.14
CA ALA A 61 10.28 -7.11 -4.94
C ALA A 61 9.90 -7.80 -6.26
N GLY A 62 10.73 -7.61 -7.28
CA GLY A 62 10.45 -8.14 -8.60
C GLY A 62 11.61 -8.00 -9.59
N TRP A 63 11.32 -8.24 -10.84
CA TRP A 63 12.25 -8.30 -11.95
C TRP A 63 12.03 -7.15 -12.92
N THR A 64 13.11 -6.49 -13.30
CA THR A 64 13.13 -5.51 -14.39
C THR A 64 13.20 -6.22 -15.75
N LEU A 65 12.96 -5.48 -16.84
CA LEU A 65 13.10 -6.02 -18.22
C LEU A 65 14.50 -6.56 -18.53
N ASP A 66 15.54 -5.99 -17.91
CA ASP A 66 16.93 -6.45 -18.05
C ASP A 66 17.30 -7.56 -17.04
N ASN A 67 16.30 -8.26 -16.50
CA ASN A 67 16.43 -9.38 -15.58
C ASN A 67 17.21 -9.07 -14.29
N LYS A 68 17.09 -7.86 -13.77
CA LYS A 68 17.62 -7.51 -12.45
C LYS A 68 16.52 -7.62 -11.40
N TYR A 69 16.80 -8.35 -10.33
CA TYR A 69 15.91 -8.45 -9.18
C TYR A 69 16.16 -7.30 -8.22
N MET A 70 15.09 -6.58 -7.84
CA MET A 70 15.17 -5.46 -6.92
C MET A 70 13.84 -5.17 -6.22
N TYR A 71 13.89 -4.31 -5.20
CA TYR A 71 12.67 -3.77 -4.59
C TYR A 71 12.04 -2.70 -5.46
N GLY A 72 10.71 -2.61 -5.45
CA GLY A 72 9.95 -1.61 -6.18
C GLY A 72 10.39 -0.18 -5.88
N GLU A 73 10.80 0.10 -4.64
CA GLU A 73 11.34 1.40 -4.28
C GLU A 73 12.67 1.71 -4.96
N GLN A 74 13.56 0.72 -5.08
CA GLN A 74 14.81 0.88 -5.84
C GLN A 74 14.55 1.09 -7.33
N PHE A 75 13.55 0.38 -7.87
CA PHE A 75 13.10 0.57 -9.23
C PHE A 75 12.62 2.01 -9.47
N TRP A 76 11.70 2.50 -8.65
CA TRP A 76 11.16 3.85 -8.79
C TRP A 76 12.19 4.94 -8.56
N LYS A 77 13.13 4.75 -7.63
CA LYS A 77 14.26 5.65 -7.43
C LYS A 77 15.13 5.76 -8.69
N LYS A 78 15.48 4.63 -9.31
CA LYS A 78 16.22 4.62 -10.58
C LYS A 78 15.45 5.28 -11.71
N MET A 79 14.15 5.05 -11.80
CA MET A 79 13.29 5.73 -12.77
C MET A 79 13.33 7.25 -12.59
N TRP A 80 13.22 7.71 -11.36
CA TRP A 80 13.32 9.12 -11.01
C TRP A 80 14.69 9.71 -11.36
N GLU A 81 15.76 9.03 -11.00
CA GLU A 81 17.15 9.45 -11.27
C GLU A 81 17.47 9.49 -12.77
N SER A 82 16.85 8.66 -13.59
CA SER A 82 17.04 8.68 -15.06
C SER A 82 16.66 10.01 -15.69
N GLY A 83 15.71 10.70 -15.08
CA GLY A 83 15.24 12.00 -15.53
C GLY A 83 14.44 12.00 -16.82
N ASP A 84 14.11 10.86 -17.38
CA ASP A 84 13.24 10.74 -18.55
C ASP A 84 11.77 10.89 -18.12
N GLN A 85 11.28 12.13 -18.19
CA GLN A 85 9.93 12.51 -17.81
C GLN A 85 8.86 11.68 -18.50
N ARG A 86 9.00 11.49 -19.82
CA ARG A 86 8.02 10.73 -20.62
C ARG A 86 7.97 9.28 -20.20
N ASP A 87 9.12 8.69 -19.94
CA ASP A 87 9.23 7.31 -19.51
C ASP A 87 8.66 7.10 -18.10
N ILE A 88 8.91 8.04 -17.18
CA ILE A 88 8.32 8.06 -15.84
C ILE A 88 6.79 8.11 -15.93
N GLU A 89 6.22 9.03 -16.71
CA GLU A 89 4.77 9.18 -16.87
C GLU A 89 4.11 7.93 -17.46
N LEU A 90 4.68 7.33 -18.50
CA LEU A 90 4.17 6.11 -19.11
C LEU A 90 4.23 4.93 -18.12
N THR A 91 5.31 4.83 -17.36
CA THR A 91 5.47 3.77 -16.37
C THR A 91 4.50 3.94 -15.21
N LEU A 92 4.31 5.17 -14.73
CA LEU A 92 3.34 5.49 -13.69
C LEU A 92 1.91 5.19 -14.16
N LYS A 93 1.54 5.62 -15.37
CA LYS A 93 0.22 5.28 -15.95
C LYS A 93 -0.01 3.78 -16.00
N SER A 94 0.95 3.03 -16.53
CA SER A 94 0.86 1.55 -16.57
C SER A 94 0.73 0.94 -15.17
N THR A 95 1.42 1.49 -14.17
CA THR A 95 1.30 1.04 -12.78
C THR A 95 -0.10 1.25 -12.24
N ILE A 96 -0.68 2.44 -12.46
CA ILE A 96 -2.02 2.80 -11.99
C ILE A 96 -3.09 1.93 -12.69
N ASP A 97 -3.01 1.79 -14.02
CA ASP A 97 -3.94 0.96 -14.78
C ASP A 97 -3.92 -0.50 -14.27
N ASN A 98 -2.73 -1.03 -14.02
CA ASN A 98 -2.58 -2.38 -13.46
C ASN A 98 -3.02 -2.47 -12.00
N TYR A 99 -2.87 -1.39 -11.22
CA TYR A 99 -3.28 -1.37 -9.82
C TYR A 99 -4.78 -1.60 -9.67
N VAL A 100 -5.60 -0.81 -10.37
CA VAL A 100 -7.05 -0.96 -10.33
C VAL A 100 -7.47 -2.35 -10.80
N LEU A 101 -6.90 -2.81 -11.93
CA LEU A 101 -7.20 -4.12 -12.48
C LEU A 101 -6.79 -5.27 -11.56
N ALA A 102 -5.66 -5.16 -10.86
CA ALA A 102 -5.19 -6.20 -9.95
C ALA A 102 -6.08 -6.34 -8.71
N TYR A 103 -6.56 -5.20 -8.16
CA TYR A 103 -7.56 -5.23 -7.08
C TYR A 103 -8.86 -5.87 -7.53
N SER A 104 -9.40 -5.47 -8.68
CA SER A 104 -10.59 -6.08 -9.24
C SER A 104 -10.43 -7.60 -9.39
N ARG A 105 -9.33 -8.05 -9.99
CA ARG A 105 -9.05 -9.49 -10.17
C ARG A 105 -8.90 -10.25 -8.86
N MET A 106 -8.29 -9.65 -7.85
CA MET A 106 -8.13 -10.26 -6.54
C MET A 106 -9.49 -10.39 -5.85
N CYS A 107 -10.25 -9.31 -5.79
CA CYS A 107 -11.47 -9.23 -4.99
C CYS A 107 -12.65 -9.95 -5.63
N HIS A 108 -12.81 -9.94 -6.96
CA HIS A 108 -13.88 -10.70 -7.65
C HIS A 108 -13.83 -12.22 -7.41
N ARG A 109 -12.75 -12.72 -6.84
CA ARG A 109 -12.60 -14.13 -6.44
C ARG A 109 -13.02 -14.38 -5.00
N MET A 110 -13.36 -13.33 -4.26
CA MET A 110 -13.76 -13.37 -2.85
C MET A 110 -15.27 -13.19 -2.76
N TYR A 111 -15.95 -14.13 -2.10
CA TYR A 111 -17.42 -14.10 -1.97
C TYR A 111 -17.92 -13.34 -0.74
N PRO A 112 -17.19 -13.28 0.39
CA PRO A 112 -17.64 -12.51 1.53
C PRO A 112 -17.70 -11.00 1.23
N PRO A 113 -18.50 -10.23 1.98
CA PRO A 113 -18.44 -8.78 1.97
C PRO A 113 -17.01 -8.29 2.19
N ILE A 114 -16.61 -7.25 1.45
CA ILE A 114 -15.27 -6.67 1.51
C ILE A 114 -15.36 -5.26 2.08
N ILE A 115 -14.48 -4.94 3.01
CA ILE A 115 -14.17 -3.59 3.43
C ILE A 115 -12.77 -3.25 2.92
N LEU A 116 -12.65 -2.21 2.12
CA LEU A 116 -11.37 -1.60 1.77
C LEU A 116 -10.98 -0.63 2.87
N LEU A 117 -9.77 -0.78 3.39
CA LEU A 117 -9.22 0.07 4.43
C LEU A 117 -8.07 0.91 3.88
N ASN A 118 -8.27 2.20 3.76
CA ASN A 118 -7.24 3.13 3.37
C ASN A 118 -6.64 3.82 4.58
N ILE A 119 -5.40 3.47 4.93
CA ILE A 119 -4.63 4.12 5.99
C ILE A 119 -3.67 5.11 5.34
N SER A 120 -3.89 6.40 5.53
CA SER A 120 -3.05 7.47 5.00
C SER A 120 -2.59 8.39 6.12
N ASN A 121 -1.38 8.93 6.00
CA ASN A 121 -0.85 9.91 6.95
C ASN A 121 -1.29 11.36 6.64
N GLU A 122 -1.90 11.59 5.47
CA GLU A 122 -2.32 12.91 5.00
C GLU A 122 -3.60 12.78 4.16
N GLN A 123 -4.39 13.86 4.15
CA GLN A 123 -5.48 13.96 3.18
C GLN A 123 -4.92 13.95 1.76
N ARG A 124 -5.43 13.06 0.94
CA ARG A 124 -4.95 12.90 -0.43
C ARG A 124 -5.29 14.13 -1.26
N LYS A 125 -4.29 14.63 -1.96
CA LYS A 125 -4.48 15.63 -3.02
C LYS A 125 -4.95 14.91 -4.30
N ASN A 126 -5.80 15.60 -5.06
CA ASN A 126 -6.40 15.05 -6.28
C ASN A 126 -5.49 15.17 -7.52
N SER A 127 -4.19 15.45 -7.35
CA SER A 127 -3.29 15.57 -8.50
C SER A 127 -1.83 15.38 -8.12
N TYR A 128 -1.14 14.54 -8.88
CA TYR A 128 0.31 14.45 -8.91
C TYR A 128 0.86 15.45 -9.91
N SER A 129 1.68 16.40 -9.47
CA SER A 129 2.52 17.19 -10.36
C SER A 129 3.94 16.67 -10.31
N VAL A 130 4.47 16.27 -11.45
CA VAL A 130 5.86 15.82 -11.61
C VAL A 130 6.69 17.03 -12.02
N GLU A 131 6.83 18.05 -11.16
CA GLU A 131 7.71 19.17 -11.39
C GLU A 131 9.10 18.88 -10.80
N LYS A 132 10.12 18.96 -11.64
CA LYS A 132 11.53 18.81 -11.24
C LYS A 132 12.08 20.10 -10.67
N SER A 133 12.64 20.03 -9.47
CA SER A 133 13.58 21.04 -8.96
C SER A 133 15.01 20.75 -9.41
N SER A 134 15.80 21.78 -9.58
CA SER A 134 17.09 21.76 -10.29
C SER A 134 18.33 21.53 -9.39
N SER A 135 18.18 21.26 -8.09
CA SER A 135 19.33 21.07 -7.19
C SER A 135 19.47 19.65 -6.63
N MET A 136 20.71 19.18 -6.46
CA MET A 136 21.00 17.83 -5.95
C MET A 136 20.63 17.62 -4.48
N GLU A 137 20.64 18.65 -3.65
CA GLU A 137 20.22 18.59 -2.24
C GLU A 137 18.71 18.38 -2.10
N ASP A 138 17.92 18.85 -3.06
CA ASP A 138 16.49 18.65 -3.13
C ASP A 138 16.09 17.29 -3.75
N SER A 139 17.05 16.54 -4.31
CA SER A 139 16.77 15.30 -5.05
C SER A 139 15.99 14.26 -4.24
N TYR A 140 16.34 14.07 -2.97
CA TYR A 140 15.62 13.11 -2.11
C TYR A 140 14.24 13.62 -1.70
N LYS A 141 14.15 14.90 -1.33
CA LYS A 141 12.87 15.53 -0.99
C LYS A 141 11.91 15.48 -2.19
N ASN A 142 12.42 15.81 -3.36
CA ASN A 142 11.66 15.75 -4.62
C ASN A 142 11.23 14.32 -4.97
N TYR A 143 12.06 13.30 -4.66
CA TYR A 143 11.69 11.90 -4.85
C TYR A 143 10.54 11.48 -3.90
N ILE A 144 10.56 11.91 -2.64
CA ILE A 144 9.46 11.67 -1.70
C ILE A 144 8.18 12.39 -2.12
N GLU A 145 8.30 13.63 -2.61
CA GLU A 145 7.18 14.37 -3.18
C GLU A 145 6.62 13.68 -4.43
N PHE A 146 7.48 13.12 -5.28
CA PHE A 146 7.09 12.32 -6.43
C PHE A 146 6.33 11.05 -6.04
N LEU A 147 6.75 10.35 -4.99
CA LEU A 147 6.02 9.18 -4.51
C LEU A 147 4.63 9.55 -3.96
N GLY A 148 4.51 10.76 -3.44
CA GLY A 148 3.32 11.21 -2.74
C GLY A 148 3.09 10.51 -1.39
N PRO A 149 1.98 10.84 -0.71
CA PRO A 149 1.62 10.21 0.55
C PRO A 149 1.34 8.71 0.37
N TYR A 150 1.49 7.94 1.44
CA TYR A 150 1.09 6.52 1.44
C TYR A 150 -0.44 6.41 1.40
N PRO A 151 -0.98 5.47 0.64
CA PRO A 151 -0.33 4.55 -0.31
C PRO A 151 0.16 5.28 -1.57
N HIS A 152 1.45 5.11 -1.88
CA HIS A 152 2.12 5.84 -2.96
C HIS A 152 1.44 5.62 -4.32
N PHE A 153 1.38 6.68 -5.13
CA PHE A 153 0.78 6.74 -6.46
C PHE A 153 -0.74 6.54 -6.50
N ILE A 154 -1.39 6.34 -5.38
CA ILE A 154 -2.82 6.04 -5.34
C ILE A 154 -3.58 7.28 -4.86
N GLU A 155 -4.41 7.81 -5.75
CA GLU A 155 -5.30 8.93 -5.49
C GLU A 155 -6.70 8.44 -5.13
N LYS A 156 -7.52 9.34 -4.60
CA LYS A 156 -8.92 9.05 -4.25
C LYS A 156 -9.70 8.46 -5.43
N ILE A 157 -9.50 8.98 -6.64
CA ILE A 157 -10.18 8.49 -7.83
C ILE A 157 -9.93 6.99 -8.08
N HIS A 158 -8.73 6.49 -7.79
CA HIS A 158 -8.38 5.07 -7.99
C HIS A 158 -9.09 4.19 -6.95
N THR A 159 -9.14 4.62 -5.70
CA THR A 159 -9.88 3.89 -4.66
C THR A 159 -11.39 3.94 -4.87
N ASP A 160 -11.92 5.06 -5.35
CA ASP A 160 -13.33 5.17 -5.72
C ASP A 160 -13.67 4.24 -6.90
N CYS A 161 -12.78 4.13 -7.90
CA CYS A 161 -12.96 3.15 -9.00
C CYS A 161 -13.01 1.71 -8.47
N ILE A 162 -12.10 1.32 -7.58
CA ILE A 162 -12.08 -0.03 -6.99
C ILE A 162 -13.34 -0.25 -6.14
N LYS A 163 -13.71 0.71 -5.29
CA LYS A 163 -14.92 0.65 -4.46
C LYS A 163 -16.16 0.41 -5.31
N ASN A 164 -16.32 1.18 -6.38
CA ASN A 164 -17.49 1.11 -7.25
C ASN A 164 -17.53 -0.19 -8.06
N ASP A 165 -16.38 -0.67 -8.55
CA ASP A 165 -16.28 -1.93 -9.29
C ASP A 165 -16.63 -3.15 -8.42
N LEU A 166 -16.25 -3.09 -7.14
CA LEU A 166 -16.47 -4.18 -6.18
C LEU A 166 -17.79 -4.04 -5.38
N GLU A 167 -18.50 -2.93 -5.53
CA GLU A 167 -19.69 -2.61 -4.72
C GLU A 167 -19.42 -2.79 -3.21
N CYS A 168 -18.22 -2.39 -2.75
CA CYS A 168 -17.77 -2.60 -1.38
C CYS A 168 -17.69 -1.30 -0.58
N GLU A 169 -17.52 -1.38 0.74
CA GLU A 169 -17.30 -0.22 1.58
C GLU A 169 -15.82 0.19 1.59
N LEU A 170 -15.57 1.50 1.67
CA LEU A 170 -14.23 2.10 1.79
C LEU A 170 -14.16 2.92 3.06
N ILE A 171 -13.34 2.49 3.99
CA ILE A 171 -13.01 3.23 5.20
C ILE A 171 -11.70 3.97 4.98
N GLU A 172 -11.71 5.30 5.16
CA GLU A 172 -10.53 6.14 5.10
C GLU A 172 -10.12 6.54 6.51
N TYR A 173 -8.88 6.21 6.89
CA TYR A 173 -8.28 6.60 8.15
C TYR A 173 -7.09 7.51 7.92
N CYS A 174 -7.15 8.73 8.46
CA CYS A 174 -6.08 9.73 8.40
C CYS A 174 -5.70 10.13 9.82
N GLY A 175 -4.92 9.30 10.50
CA GLY A 175 -4.50 9.55 11.88
C GLY A 175 -3.04 9.18 12.11
N ARG A 176 -2.48 9.73 13.18
CA ARG A 176 -1.10 9.48 13.63
C ARG A 176 -1.02 9.31 15.15
N VAL A 177 -2.10 8.95 15.78
CA VAL A 177 -2.13 8.75 17.23
C VAL A 177 -1.08 7.71 17.64
N GLY A 178 -0.38 7.94 18.75
CA GLY A 178 0.71 7.09 19.21
C GLY A 178 2.01 7.14 18.39
N LEU A 179 2.11 8.01 17.37
CA LEU A 179 3.34 8.22 16.62
C LEU A 179 3.98 9.59 16.97
N PRO A 180 5.33 9.67 16.98
CA PRO A 180 6.32 8.60 16.79
C PRO A 180 6.37 7.63 17.97
N GLN A 181 6.60 6.34 17.68
CA GLN A 181 6.68 5.27 18.69
C GLN A 181 8.10 4.73 18.81
N GLN A 182 8.61 4.63 20.05
CA GLN A 182 9.87 3.93 20.32
C GLN A 182 9.67 2.42 20.13
N LEU A 183 10.53 1.81 19.32
CA LEU A 183 10.47 0.37 19.08
C LEU A 183 11.29 -0.40 20.14
N PRO A 184 10.80 -1.54 20.63
CA PRO A 184 11.51 -2.37 21.59
C PRO A 184 12.81 -2.97 21.00
N GLN A 185 12.87 -3.12 19.70
CA GLN A 185 14.06 -3.53 18.95
C GLN A 185 14.23 -2.65 17.72
N PRO A 186 15.46 -2.20 17.41
CA PRO A 186 15.73 -1.47 16.18
C PRO A 186 15.38 -2.29 14.94
N ARG A 187 14.85 -1.64 13.93
CA ARG A 187 14.61 -2.28 12.62
C ARG A 187 15.93 -2.64 11.95
N ASN A 188 15.87 -3.60 11.02
CA ASN A 188 17.01 -3.86 10.14
C ASN A 188 17.35 -2.60 9.33
N THR A 189 18.54 -2.05 9.59
CA THR A 189 19.01 -0.79 8.98
C THR A 189 19.44 -0.94 7.53
N ASP A 190 19.70 -2.15 7.05
CA ASP A 190 20.24 -2.36 5.70
C ASP A 190 19.27 -1.90 4.61
N TYR A 191 17.98 -2.11 4.83
CA TYR A 191 16.92 -1.60 3.94
C TYR A 191 16.95 -0.07 3.84
N TYR A 192 17.09 0.64 4.95
CA TYR A 192 17.10 2.11 4.98
C TYR A 192 18.39 2.70 4.43
N LYS A 193 19.53 2.02 4.59
CA LYS A 193 20.81 2.42 3.96
C LYS A 193 20.75 2.37 2.43
N ILE A 194 20.07 1.37 1.87
CA ILE A 194 19.85 1.25 0.43
C ILE A 194 19.08 2.47 -0.12
N LEU A 195 18.19 3.04 0.69
CA LEU A 195 17.38 4.19 0.31
C LEU A 195 18.09 5.53 0.54
N GLY A 196 19.26 5.54 1.18
CA GLY A 196 19.99 6.76 1.52
C GLY A 196 19.34 7.59 2.65
N ASN A 197 18.51 6.97 3.47
CA ASN A 197 17.77 7.64 4.53
C ASN A 197 18.49 7.59 5.87
N ASN A 198 18.67 8.74 6.51
CA ASN A 198 19.05 8.85 7.92
C ASN A 198 17.80 8.69 8.81
N VAL A 199 17.14 7.54 8.72
CA VAL A 199 16.00 7.23 9.59
C VAL A 199 16.51 6.54 10.83
N ASP A 200 16.12 7.01 12.01
CA ASP A 200 16.40 6.33 13.26
C ASP A 200 15.67 4.97 13.26
N PRO A 201 16.40 3.84 13.25
CA PRO A 201 15.79 2.53 13.17
C PRO A 201 15.04 2.14 14.46
N SER A 202 15.24 2.87 15.54
CA SER A 202 14.56 2.65 16.81
C SER A 202 13.21 3.35 16.91
N ILE A 203 12.87 4.21 15.95
CA ILE A 203 11.64 5.00 15.96
C ILE A 203 10.70 4.56 14.83
N ASN A 204 9.45 4.29 15.18
CA ASN A 204 8.38 4.11 14.23
C ASN A 204 7.66 5.44 13.97
N ASN A 205 7.78 5.97 12.76
CA ASN A 205 7.08 7.17 12.30
C ASN A 205 6.04 6.86 11.22
N TYR A 206 5.94 5.63 10.79
CA TYR A 206 5.29 5.31 9.52
C TYR A 206 4.19 4.26 9.63
N TYR A 207 4.47 3.15 10.35
CA TYR A 207 3.48 2.08 10.49
C TYR A 207 2.46 2.41 11.57
N PRO A 208 1.23 1.92 11.43
CA PRO A 208 0.20 2.14 12.44
C PRO A 208 0.68 1.76 13.86
N SER A 209 0.42 2.65 14.80
CA SER A 209 0.64 2.38 16.23
C SER A 209 -0.46 1.45 16.78
N PRO A 210 -0.29 0.88 17.98
CA PRO A 210 -1.36 0.16 18.66
C PRO A 210 -2.64 0.99 18.82
N GLU A 211 -2.51 2.28 19.13
CA GLU A 211 -3.62 3.21 19.31
C GLU A 211 -4.36 3.44 17.98
N MET A 212 -3.64 3.58 16.87
CA MET A 212 -4.24 3.66 15.53
C MET A 212 -5.02 2.39 15.19
N HIS A 213 -4.54 1.21 15.57
CA HIS A 213 -5.28 -0.03 15.36
C HIS A 213 -6.60 -0.06 16.14
N VAL A 214 -6.66 0.55 17.33
CA VAL A 214 -7.91 0.67 18.10
C VAL A 214 -8.88 1.60 17.37
N GLU A 215 -8.45 2.79 16.97
CA GLU A 215 -9.31 3.73 16.25
C GLU A 215 -9.83 3.14 14.92
N ILE A 216 -8.97 2.47 14.16
CA ILE A 216 -9.38 1.77 12.92
C ILE A 216 -10.41 0.68 13.22
N ALA A 217 -10.22 -0.09 14.29
CA ALA A 217 -11.17 -1.12 14.68
C ALA A 217 -12.54 -0.54 15.05
N GLU A 218 -12.58 0.60 15.73
CA GLU A 218 -13.81 1.31 16.06
C GLU A 218 -14.54 1.80 14.81
N LEU A 219 -13.82 2.37 13.83
CA LEU A 219 -14.39 2.78 12.55
C LEU A 219 -15.00 1.60 11.78
N ILE A 220 -14.33 0.44 11.76
CA ILE A 220 -14.86 -0.76 11.10
C ILE A 220 -16.14 -1.23 11.79
N ILE A 221 -16.19 -1.23 13.13
CA ILE A 221 -17.38 -1.63 13.91
C ILE A 221 -18.55 -0.67 13.64
N GLU A 222 -18.27 0.64 13.59
CA GLU A 222 -19.27 1.66 13.28
C GLU A 222 -19.85 1.49 11.87
N GLU A 223 -19.00 1.28 10.86
CA GLU A 223 -19.40 1.05 9.48
C GLU A 223 -20.28 -0.19 9.32
N LEU A 224 -19.99 -1.22 10.10
CA LEU A 224 -20.81 -2.44 10.13
C LEU A 224 -22.15 -2.26 10.88
N GLY A 225 -22.41 -1.07 11.45
CA GLY A 225 -23.64 -0.79 12.19
C GLY A 225 -23.79 -1.62 13.47
N ILE A 226 -22.68 -2.08 14.06
CA ILE A 226 -22.71 -2.93 15.26
C ILE A 226 -22.77 -2.04 16.51
N PRO A 227 -23.77 -2.24 17.37
CA PRO A 227 -23.85 -1.50 18.62
C PRO A 227 -22.60 -1.73 19.48
N LYS A 228 -22.07 -0.64 20.06
CA LYS A 228 -20.96 -0.70 21.02
C LYS A 228 -21.40 -1.31 22.34
#